data_967f938152b5ab09703a6f00b4ff7764
#
_entry.id   967f938152b5ab09703a6f00b4ff7764
#
_cell.length_a   1.000
_cell.length_b   1.000
_cell.length_c   1.000
_cell.angle_alpha   90.00
_cell.angle_beta   90.00
_cell.angle_gamma   90.00
#
_symmetry.space_group_name_H-M   'P 1'
#
loop_
_entity.id
_entity.type
_entity.pdbx_description
1 polymer ?
#
loop_
_entity_poly.entity_id
_entity_poly.type
_entity_poly.pdbx_seq_one_letter_code
_entity_poly.pdbx_strand_id
1 'polypeptide(L)'
;MATKNTNLSSFNKEDVPNAKGFSFGIVVSEWNSNITEGLYNGAYEALIECGVNPTDISRMDVPGSYELVFGAKIAAKQNPDVIICLGSVIQGETKHFDFVCNAVSL
;
A
#
# COMPACT_ATOMS: atom_id res chain seq x y z
N MET A 1 7.49 5.37 12.44
CA MET A 1 8.02 6.72 12.49
C MET A 1 9.35 6.80 11.74
N ALA A 2 9.51 7.80 10.91
CA ALA A 2 10.73 7.91 10.11
C ALA A 2 11.90 8.41 10.94
N THR A 3 13.07 7.82 10.74
CA THR A 3 14.31 8.22 11.42
C THR A 3 15.18 8.97 10.40
N LYS A 4 15.70 10.11 10.81
CA LYS A 4 16.58 10.91 9.97
C LYS A 4 17.82 10.08 9.56
N ASN A 5 18.18 10.15 8.30
CA ASN A 5 19.32 9.43 7.72
C ASN A 5 19.15 7.91 7.63
N THR A 6 17.94 7.40 7.86
CA THR A 6 17.65 5.98 7.70
C THR A 6 16.71 5.79 6.53
N ASN A 7 17.10 4.96 5.55
CA ASN A 7 16.24 4.61 4.44
C ASN A 7 15.35 3.42 4.85
N LEU A 8 14.12 3.72 5.22
CA LEU A 8 13.18 2.70 5.68
C LEU A 8 12.61 1.85 4.55
N SER A 9 12.86 2.25 3.29
CA SER A 9 12.42 1.49 2.12
C SER A 9 13.41 0.41 1.72
N SER A 10 14.65 0.48 2.20
CA SER A 10 15.65 -0.53 1.88
C SER A 10 15.55 -1.72 2.82
N PHE A 11 15.79 -2.90 2.28
CA PHE A 11 15.83 -4.12 3.07
C PHE A 11 16.92 -5.05 2.53
N ASN A 12 17.42 -5.92 3.40
CA ASN A 12 18.35 -6.95 2.99
C ASN A 12 17.54 -8.20 2.62
N LYS A 13 17.59 -8.60 1.35
CA LYS A 13 16.83 -9.73 0.84
C LYS A 13 17.09 -11.02 1.60
N GLU A 14 18.32 -11.20 2.12
CA GLU A 14 18.68 -12.38 2.88
C GLU A 14 17.96 -12.47 4.23
N ASP A 15 17.56 -11.31 4.78
CA ASP A 15 16.89 -11.24 6.08
C ASP A 15 15.37 -11.34 5.96
N VAL A 16 14.82 -11.36 4.73
CA VAL A 16 13.38 -11.37 4.49
C VAL A 16 12.93 -12.79 4.16
N PRO A 17 11.87 -13.28 4.80
CA PRO A 17 11.33 -14.60 4.48
C PRO A 17 10.87 -14.71 3.03
N ASN A 18 10.92 -15.91 2.48
CA ASN A 18 10.37 -16.20 1.18
C ASN A 18 8.83 -16.16 1.27
N ALA A 19 8.21 -15.34 0.45
CA ALA A 19 6.75 -15.16 0.45
C ALA A 19 6.05 -15.96 -0.66
N LYS A 20 6.74 -16.91 -1.28
CA LYS A 20 6.16 -17.77 -2.31
C LYS A 20 4.94 -18.51 -1.75
N GLY A 21 3.86 -18.52 -2.52
CA GLY A 21 2.64 -19.21 -2.13
C GLY A 21 1.63 -18.33 -1.38
N PHE A 22 2.04 -17.13 -0.95
CA PHE A 22 1.10 -16.17 -0.35
C PHE A 22 0.50 -15.27 -1.40
N SER A 23 -0.74 -14.86 -1.19
CA SER A 23 -1.47 -13.96 -2.09
C SER A 23 -1.63 -12.59 -1.46
N PHE A 24 -1.59 -11.56 -2.29
CA PHE A 24 -1.61 -10.17 -1.86
C PHE A 24 -2.65 -9.39 -2.66
N GLY A 25 -3.45 -8.60 -1.95
CA GLY A 25 -4.31 -7.60 -2.57
C GLY A 25 -3.75 -6.22 -2.27
N ILE A 26 -3.54 -5.41 -3.31
CA ILE A 26 -3.02 -4.06 -3.15
C ILE A 26 -4.11 -3.07 -3.54
N VAL A 27 -4.51 -2.22 -2.60
CA VAL A 27 -5.51 -1.17 -2.82
C VAL A 27 -4.77 0.15 -2.98
N VAL A 28 -4.97 0.81 -4.11
CA VAL A 28 -4.21 1.99 -4.51
C VAL A 28 -5.14 3.19 -4.66
N SER A 29 -4.84 4.28 -3.97
CA SER A 29 -5.54 5.54 -4.13
C SER A 29 -5.13 6.22 -5.44
N GLU A 30 -6.10 6.72 -6.21
CA GLU A 30 -5.82 7.43 -7.45
C GLU A 30 -5.39 8.88 -7.22
N TRP A 31 -5.78 9.46 -6.09
CA TRP A 31 -5.40 10.83 -5.75
C TRP A 31 -3.88 10.92 -5.57
N ASN A 32 -3.24 11.88 -6.23
CA ASN A 32 -1.78 12.01 -6.30
C ASN A 32 -1.14 10.77 -6.94
N SER A 33 -1.61 10.42 -8.12
CA SER A 33 -1.24 9.17 -8.80
C SER A 33 0.25 9.03 -9.04
N ASN A 34 0.99 10.12 -9.27
CA ASN A 34 2.43 10.07 -9.44
C ASN A 34 3.14 9.52 -8.18
N ILE A 35 2.58 9.82 -7.00
CA ILE A 35 3.11 9.30 -5.73
C ILE A 35 2.64 7.87 -5.51
N THR A 36 1.33 7.62 -5.67
CA THR A 36 0.76 6.30 -5.37
C THR A 36 1.20 5.23 -6.37
N GLU A 37 1.42 5.59 -7.63
CA GLU A 37 2.00 4.64 -8.61
C GLU A 37 3.44 4.28 -8.23
N GLY A 38 4.21 5.23 -7.73
CA GLY A 38 5.55 4.95 -7.21
C GLY A 38 5.53 3.99 -6.03
N LEU A 39 4.58 4.20 -5.11
CA LEU A 39 4.40 3.29 -3.97
C LEU A 39 3.99 1.90 -4.44
N TYR A 40 3.09 1.81 -5.41
CA TYR A 40 2.66 0.52 -5.96
C TYR A 40 3.83 -0.21 -6.61
N ASN A 41 4.59 0.48 -7.46
CA ASN A 41 5.73 -0.14 -8.12
C ASN A 41 6.75 -0.66 -7.13
N GLY A 42 7.04 0.11 -6.07
CA GLY A 42 7.94 -0.32 -5.01
C GLY A 42 7.44 -1.56 -4.28
N ALA A 43 6.16 -1.56 -3.92
CA ALA A 43 5.56 -2.72 -3.25
C ALA A 43 5.55 -3.95 -4.16
N TYR A 44 5.17 -3.79 -5.42
CA TYR A 44 5.13 -4.88 -6.38
C TYR A 44 6.53 -5.49 -6.58
N GLU A 45 7.53 -4.66 -6.83
CA GLU A 45 8.91 -5.12 -7.03
C GLU A 45 9.43 -5.86 -5.80
N ALA A 46 9.16 -5.33 -4.61
CA ALA A 46 9.59 -5.99 -3.37
C ALA A 46 8.96 -7.37 -3.21
N LEU A 47 7.67 -7.50 -3.52
CA LEU A 47 6.98 -8.79 -3.46
C LEU A 47 7.57 -9.79 -4.45
N ILE A 48 7.84 -9.35 -5.67
CA ILE A 48 8.46 -10.21 -6.69
C ILE A 48 9.84 -10.67 -6.22
N GLU A 49 10.64 -9.78 -5.67
CA GLU A 49 11.96 -10.13 -5.13
C GLU A 49 11.87 -11.12 -3.97
N CYS A 50 10.79 -11.08 -3.21
CA CYS A 50 10.58 -12.01 -2.10
C CYS A 50 9.95 -13.33 -2.54
N GLY A 51 9.79 -13.54 -3.84
CA GLY A 51 9.35 -14.82 -4.38
C GLY A 51 7.86 -14.94 -4.69
N VAL A 52 7.11 -13.85 -4.57
CA VAL A 52 5.66 -13.86 -4.86
C VAL A 52 5.45 -13.98 -6.37
N ASN A 53 4.55 -14.87 -6.77
CA ASN A 53 4.19 -15.02 -8.17
C ASN A 53 3.31 -13.83 -8.59
N PRO A 54 3.55 -13.22 -9.76
CA PRO A 54 2.70 -12.11 -10.23
C PRO A 54 1.21 -12.42 -10.26
N THR A 55 0.82 -13.67 -10.49
CA THR A 55 -0.58 -14.09 -10.49
C THR A 55 -1.20 -14.08 -9.09
N ASP A 56 -0.39 -14.02 -8.04
CA ASP A 56 -0.83 -13.95 -6.65
C ASP A 56 -0.90 -12.50 -6.14
N ILE A 57 -0.72 -11.53 -7.00
CA ILE A 57 -0.82 -10.11 -6.67
C ILE A 57 -1.99 -9.52 -7.44
N SER A 58 -2.99 -9.04 -6.72
CA SER A 58 -4.14 -8.34 -7.32
C SER A 58 -4.10 -6.87 -6.96
N ARG A 59 -4.68 -6.03 -7.80
CA ARG A 59 -4.74 -4.58 -7.59
C ARG A 59 -6.18 -4.09 -7.68
N MET A 60 -6.53 -3.18 -6.79
CA MET A 60 -7.79 -2.45 -6.82
C MET A 60 -7.50 -0.96 -6.66
N ASP A 61 -8.12 -0.13 -7.49
CA ASP A 61 -7.97 1.31 -7.40
C ASP A 61 -9.18 1.91 -6.70
N VAL A 62 -8.93 2.92 -5.84
CA VAL A 62 -9.96 3.70 -5.18
C VAL A 62 -9.70 5.20 -5.42
N PRO A 63 -10.73 6.06 -5.35
CA PRO A 63 -10.54 7.47 -5.70
C PRO A 63 -9.55 8.22 -4.82
N GLY A 64 -9.58 8.00 -3.51
CA GLY A 64 -8.72 8.73 -2.58
C GLY A 64 -8.42 7.90 -1.34
N SER A 65 -7.60 8.46 -0.45
CA SER A 65 -7.19 7.78 0.77
C SER A 65 -8.37 7.48 1.69
N TYR A 66 -9.41 8.30 1.67
CA TYR A 66 -10.61 8.08 2.48
C TYR A 66 -11.27 6.74 2.15
N GLU A 67 -11.24 6.30 0.89
CA GLU A 67 -11.88 5.08 0.43
C GLU A 67 -11.00 3.84 0.57
N LEU A 68 -9.77 3.96 1.07
CA LEU A 68 -8.87 2.81 1.24
C LEU A 68 -9.44 1.75 2.19
N VAL A 69 -10.08 2.17 3.27
CA VAL A 69 -10.67 1.24 4.22
C VAL A 69 -11.77 0.42 3.55
N PHE A 70 -12.65 1.07 2.80
CA PHE A 70 -13.71 0.38 2.06
C PHE A 70 -13.14 -0.52 0.98
N GLY A 71 -12.13 -0.05 0.25
CA GLY A 71 -11.43 -0.85 -0.75
C GLY A 71 -10.80 -2.10 -0.16
N ALA A 72 -10.17 -1.97 1.01
CA ALA A 72 -9.58 -3.11 1.71
C ALA A 72 -10.66 -4.13 2.10
N LYS A 73 -11.80 -3.66 2.55
CA LYS A 73 -12.91 -4.54 2.91
C LYS A 73 -13.43 -5.33 1.71
N ILE A 74 -13.51 -4.69 0.54
CA ILE A 74 -13.92 -5.37 -0.69
C ILE A 74 -12.83 -6.36 -1.14
N ALA A 75 -11.57 -5.96 -1.11
CA ALA A 75 -10.45 -6.83 -1.48
C ALA A 75 -10.40 -8.08 -0.60
N ALA A 76 -10.75 -7.96 0.67
CA ALA A 76 -10.75 -9.07 1.61
C ALA A 76 -11.72 -10.19 1.20
N LYS A 77 -12.75 -9.89 0.40
CA LYS A 77 -13.70 -10.89 -0.06
C LYS A 77 -13.09 -11.95 -0.96
N GLN A 78 -11.94 -11.67 -1.57
CA GLN A 78 -11.22 -12.63 -2.39
C GLN A 78 -10.23 -13.47 -1.58
N ASN A 79 -10.23 -13.30 -0.27
CA ASN A 79 -9.41 -14.04 0.68
C ASN A 79 -7.90 -14.00 0.40
N PRO A 80 -7.30 -12.81 0.13
CA PRO A 80 -5.85 -12.74 0.06
C PRO A 80 -5.25 -12.98 1.44
N ASP A 81 -4.00 -13.41 1.48
CA ASP A 81 -3.30 -13.58 2.75
C ASP A 81 -2.95 -12.23 3.39
N VAL A 82 -2.67 -11.24 2.56
CA VAL A 82 -2.28 -9.90 3.01
C VAL A 82 -2.95 -8.86 2.13
N ILE A 83 -3.37 -7.75 2.74
CA ILE A 83 -3.87 -6.58 2.02
C ILE A 83 -2.95 -5.40 2.32
N ILE A 84 -2.48 -4.75 1.27
CA ILE A 84 -1.63 -3.57 1.35
C ILE A 84 -2.41 -2.38 0.81
N CYS A 85 -2.55 -1.33 1.62
CA CYS A 85 -3.25 -0.11 1.21
C CYS A 85 -2.24 1.00 1.00
N LEU A 86 -2.28 1.63 -0.17
CA LEU A 86 -1.34 2.67 -0.57
C LEU A 86 -2.10 3.95 -0.87
N GLY A 87 -1.79 5.00 -0.14
CA GLY A 87 -2.41 6.29 -0.32
C GLY A 87 -1.46 7.43 0.00
N SER A 88 -1.90 8.64 -0.31
CA SER A 88 -1.14 9.86 -0.08
C SER A 88 -2.12 10.96 0.31
N VAL A 89 -1.79 11.69 1.36
CA VAL A 89 -2.58 12.84 1.80
C VAL A 89 -1.63 14.02 1.95
N ILE A 90 -1.94 15.12 1.25
CA ILE A 90 -1.10 16.31 1.27
C ILE A 90 -1.74 17.34 2.19
N GLN A 91 -0.96 17.88 3.12
CA GLN A 91 -1.43 18.91 4.03
C GLN A 91 -1.58 20.23 3.28
N GLY A 92 -2.81 20.77 3.28
CA GLY A 92 -3.11 22.08 2.71
C GLY A 92 -3.41 23.10 3.80
N GLU A 93 -4.05 24.20 3.39
CA GLU A 93 -4.41 25.29 4.31
C GLU A 93 -5.65 25.00 5.14
N THR A 94 -6.47 24.02 4.70
CA THR A 94 -7.70 23.65 5.40
C THR A 94 -7.47 22.45 6.30
N LYS A 95 -8.46 22.14 7.16
CA LYS A 95 -8.41 20.98 8.03
C LYS A 95 -8.79 19.68 7.35
N HIS A 96 -9.01 19.68 6.05
CA HIS A 96 -9.35 18.49 5.28
C HIS A 96 -8.31 17.37 5.47
N PHE A 97 -7.03 17.75 5.47
CA PHE A 97 -5.93 16.80 5.72
C PHE A 97 -6.13 16.08 7.06
N ASP A 98 -6.43 16.82 8.13
CA ASP A 98 -6.60 16.23 9.48
C ASP A 98 -7.78 15.27 9.52
N PHE A 99 -8.89 15.63 8.89
CA PHE A 99 -10.08 14.80 8.89
C PHE A 99 -9.88 13.52 8.08
N VAL A 100 -9.21 13.61 6.94
CA VAL A 100 -8.93 12.42 6.12
C VAL A 100 -7.98 11.48 6.87
N CYS A 101 -6.92 12.00 7.45
CA CYS A 101 -5.97 11.19 8.21
C CYS A 101 -6.64 10.49 9.38
N ASN A 102 -7.49 11.20 10.13
CA ASN A 102 -8.21 10.60 11.25
C ASN A 102 -9.17 9.52 10.77
N ALA A 103 -9.92 9.76 9.70
CA ALA A 103 -10.90 8.80 9.20
C ALA A 103 -10.24 7.51 8.73
N VAL A 104 -9.09 7.61 8.07
CA VAL A 104 -8.38 6.43 7.53
C VAL A 104 -7.71 5.63 8.63
N SER A 105 -7.14 6.31 9.63
CA SER A 105 -6.33 5.65 10.66
C SER A 105 -7.14 5.09 11.83
N LEU A 106 -8.40 5.51 11.98
CA LEU A 106 -9.28 4.96 13.01
C LEU A 106 -9.90 3.64 12.56
#